data_b6d3c7e0ed29f455d9d3e1b4cc7e34d4
#
_entry.id   b6d3c7e0ed29f455d9d3e1b4cc7e34d4
#
_cell.length_a   1.000
_cell.length_b   1.000
_cell.length_c   1.000
_cell.angle_alpha   90.00
_cell.angle_beta   90.00
_cell.angle_gamma   90.00
#
_symmetry.space_group_name_H-M   'P 1'
#
loop_
_entity.id
_entity.type
_entity.pdbx_description
1 polymer ?
#
loop_
_entity_poly.entity_id
_entity_poly.type
_entity_poly.pdbx_seq_one_letter_code
_entity_poly.pdbx_strand_id
1 'polypeptide(L)'
;MENTNIVRMQQEDEIDLKELFKVLSKRKIFIFTFAIIVTIFAAAYSFIAKPTYEVKAVIEVGSYTNTNTNTNTNTNTIENPQNLMKKIEISHIDNLQKESLASLQTVALVKNTTNLIELVVHSSSNEKALAEMTKITEEIINDHKVKTDNYIATVQTKLDNLLAQKKQYETNGAKEVKVSVENFPSFSRYGTTMLDMTNQIEDLKLSISKNNLINTHVVGKITSNQDPIKPKKSLIVVVSFVTSLILAIFLVFFLEFLKGNKNDE
;
A
#
# COMPACT_ATOMS: atom_id res chain seq x y z
N MET A 1 -77.53 -46.66 2.62
CA MET A 1 -77.39 -45.22 2.44
C MET A 1 -75.99 -44.87 2.85
N GLU A 2 -75.15 -44.78 1.88
CA GLU A 2 -73.70 -44.57 2.07
C GLU A 2 -73.38 -43.13 1.66
N ASN A 3 -73.03 -42.32 2.68
CA ASN A 3 -72.71 -40.92 2.50
C ASN A 3 -71.25 -40.81 2.02
N THR A 4 -71.09 -40.58 0.75
CA THR A 4 -69.77 -40.31 0.17
C THR A 4 -69.42 -38.84 0.41
N ASN A 5 -68.61 -38.53 1.42
CA ASN A 5 -68.04 -37.25 1.65
C ASN A 5 -66.94 -37.02 0.58
N ILE A 6 -67.22 -36.23 -0.46
CA ILE A 6 -66.26 -35.73 -1.40
C ILE A 6 -65.45 -34.62 -0.71
N VAL A 7 -64.27 -34.97 -0.22
CA VAL A 7 -63.30 -34.00 0.22
C VAL A 7 -62.85 -33.22 -1.03
N ARG A 8 -63.35 -32.00 -1.19
CA ARG A 8 -62.77 -31.06 -2.16
C ARG A 8 -61.32 -30.71 -1.66
N MET A 9 -60.35 -31.34 -2.30
CA MET A 9 -58.98 -30.84 -2.20
C MET A 9 -58.99 -29.38 -2.67
N GLN A 10 -58.68 -28.47 -1.78
CA GLN A 10 -58.33 -27.11 -2.14
C GLN A 10 -57.15 -27.23 -3.10
N GLN A 11 -57.32 -26.81 -4.33
CA GLN A 11 -56.24 -26.57 -5.25
C GLN A 11 -55.34 -25.54 -4.56
N GLU A 12 -54.16 -25.97 -4.11
CA GLU A 12 -53.10 -25.04 -3.72
C GLU A 12 -52.89 -24.11 -4.91
N ASP A 13 -52.92 -22.81 -4.65
CA ASP A 13 -52.66 -21.77 -5.65
C ASP A 13 -51.20 -21.96 -6.19
N GLU A 14 -51.06 -22.89 -7.13
CA GLU A 14 -49.82 -23.01 -7.87
C GLU A 14 -49.61 -21.71 -8.65
N ILE A 15 -48.57 -20.98 -8.31
CA ILE A 15 -48.17 -19.74 -9.02
C ILE A 15 -47.93 -20.13 -10.48
N ASP A 16 -48.89 -19.85 -11.38
CA ASP A 16 -48.75 -20.14 -12.80
C ASP A 16 -47.70 -19.18 -13.43
N LEU A 17 -46.51 -19.72 -13.69
CA LEU A 17 -45.43 -19.01 -14.36
C LEU A 17 -45.86 -18.36 -15.68
N LYS A 18 -46.87 -18.90 -16.36
CA LYS A 18 -47.42 -18.31 -17.61
C LYS A 18 -48.16 -17.02 -17.34
N GLU A 19 -48.89 -16.94 -16.23
CA GLU A 19 -49.58 -15.73 -15.79
C GLU A 19 -48.59 -14.63 -15.43
N LEU A 20 -47.54 -14.96 -14.69
CA LEU A 20 -46.47 -14.02 -14.39
C LEU A 20 -45.81 -13.47 -15.67
N PHE A 21 -45.54 -14.35 -16.63
CA PHE A 21 -44.94 -13.94 -17.92
C PHE A 21 -45.91 -13.07 -18.75
N LYS A 22 -47.21 -13.34 -18.73
CA LYS A 22 -48.24 -12.56 -19.37
C LYS A 22 -48.33 -11.13 -18.81
N VAL A 23 -48.23 -10.99 -17.48
CA VAL A 23 -48.21 -9.67 -16.81
C VAL A 23 -46.97 -8.87 -17.22
N LEU A 24 -45.81 -9.49 -17.22
CA LEU A 24 -44.55 -8.85 -17.66
C LEU A 24 -44.62 -8.41 -19.15
N SER A 25 -45.15 -9.30 -20.03
CA SER A 25 -45.27 -9.00 -21.46
C SER A 25 -46.28 -7.86 -21.71
N LYS A 26 -47.37 -7.79 -20.95
CA LYS A 26 -48.37 -6.72 -21.03
C LYS A 26 -47.83 -5.37 -20.63
N ARG A 27 -46.88 -5.33 -19.68
CA ARG A 27 -46.27 -4.09 -19.14
C ARG A 27 -44.82 -3.88 -19.55
N LYS A 28 -44.32 -4.56 -20.59
CA LYS A 28 -42.95 -4.45 -21.09
C LYS A 28 -42.49 -3.02 -21.35
N ILE A 29 -43.36 -2.19 -21.91
CA ILE A 29 -43.06 -0.78 -22.20
C ILE A 29 -42.77 -0.03 -20.90
N PHE A 30 -43.56 -0.24 -19.85
CA PHE A 30 -43.33 0.37 -18.55
C PHE A 30 -41.98 -0.07 -17.96
N ILE A 31 -41.64 -1.37 -18.02
CA ILE A 31 -40.37 -1.92 -17.51
C ILE A 31 -39.20 -1.24 -18.21
N PHE A 32 -39.19 -1.23 -19.54
CA PHE A 32 -38.09 -0.62 -20.29
C PHE A 32 -38.00 0.91 -20.11
N THR A 33 -39.10 1.60 -20.11
CA THR A 33 -39.14 3.05 -19.92
C THR A 33 -38.64 3.42 -18.52
N PHE A 34 -39.08 2.72 -17.49
CA PHE A 34 -38.59 2.92 -16.13
C PHE A 34 -37.08 2.68 -16.02
N ALA A 35 -36.60 1.53 -16.57
CA ALA A 35 -35.18 1.19 -16.55
C ALA A 35 -34.32 2.24 -17.26
N ILE A 36 -34.78 2.73 -18.43
CA ILE A 36 -34.08 3.77 -19.19
C ILE A 36 -34.03 5.09 -18.40
N ILE A 37 -35.15 5.53 -17.83
CA ILE A 37 -35.20 6.76 -17.05
C ILE A 37 -34.22 6.71 -15.87
N VAL A 38 -34.24 5.63 -15.06
CA VAL A 38 -33.35 5.47 -13.92
C VAL A 38 -31.87 5.44 -14.36
N THR A 39 -31.59 4.76 -15.48
CA THR A 39 -30.22 4.69 -16.04
C THR A 39 -29.74 6.08 -16.51
N ILE A 40 -30.61 6.88 -17.13
CA ILE A 40 -30.28 8.27 -17.54
C ILE A 40 -29.94 9.12 -16.30
N PHE A 41 -30.73 9.03 -15.23
CA PHE A 41 -30.40 9.75 -13.98
C PHE A 41 -29.08 9.30 -13.35
N ALA A 42 -28.81 8.00 -13.34
CA ALA A 42 -27.54 7.47 -12.85
C ALA A 42 -26.34 7.92 -13.71
N ALA A 43 -26.52 7.94 -15.04
CA ALA A 43 -25.52 8.48 -15.96
C ALA A 43 -25.27 9.97 -15.70
N ALA A 44 -26.31 10.79 -15.61
CA ALA A 44 -26.22 12.22 -15.31
C ALA A 44 -25.46 12.44 -13.98
N TYR A 45 -25.81 11.72 -12.94
CA TYR A 45 -25.10 11.75 -11.65
C TYR A 45 -23.60 11.43 -11.82
N SER A 46 -23.24 10.41 -12.60
CA SER A 46 -21.85 10.01 -12.81
C SER A 46 -21.00 11.06 -13.51
N PHE A 47 -21.62 11.97 -14.28
CA PHE A 47 -20.94 13.10 -14.92
C PHE A 47 -20.79 14.32 -14.01
N ILE A 48 -21.69 14.50 -13.05
CA ILE A 48 -21.68 15.62 -12.09
C ILE A 48 -20.76 15.31 -10.91
N ALA A 49 -20.59 14.03 -10.56
CA ALA A 49 -19.76 13.61 -9.42
C ALA A 49 -18.29 14.02 -9.63
N LYS A 50 -17.69 14.55 -8.56
CA LYS A 50 -16.30 15.03 -8.57
C LYS A 50 -15.34 13.90 -8.95
N PRO A 51 -14.44 14.11 -9.91
CA PRO A 51 -13.44 13.10 -10.27
C PRO A 51 -12.42 12.93 -9.13
N THR A 52 -11.92 11.70 -8.99
CA THR A 52 -10.82 11.38 -8.09
C THR A 52 -9.66 10.81 -8.91
N TYR A 53 -8.51 11.41 -8.77
CA TYR A 53 -7.27 10.99 -9.41
C TYR A 53 -6.40 10.24 -8.40
N GLU A 54 -5.58 9.31 -8.88
CA GLU A 54 -4.68 8.51 -8.08
C GLU A 54 -3.25 8.70 -8.58
N VAL A 55 -2.34 8.93 -7.62
CA VAL A 55 -0.89 8.97 -7.83
C VAL A 55 -0.24 7.96 -6.92
N LYS A 56 0.70 7.19 -7.48
CA LYS A 56 1.44 6.15 -6.77
C LYS A 56 2.94 6.41 -6.81
N ALA A 57 3.60 6.09 -5.71
CA ALA A 57 5.05 6.03 -5.62
C ALA A 57 5.47 4.79 -4.85
N VAL A 58 6.63 4.24 -5.20
CA VAL A 58 7.28 3.20 -4.42
C VAL A 58 8.59 3.78 -3.89
N ILE A 59 8.81 3.67 -2.59
CA ILE A 59 10.04 4.10 -1.93
C ILE A 59 10.81 2.85 -1.51
N GLU A 60 12.10 2.81 -1.84
CA GLU A 60 13.04 1.88 -1.24
C GLU A 60 13.64 2.51 0.01
N VAL A 61 13.44 1.84 1.16
CA VAL A 61 14.04 2.27 2.42
C VAL A 61 15.53 2.01 2.37
N GLY A 62 16.32 3.02 2.64
CA GLY A 62 17.78 2.96 2.63
C GLY A 62 18.31 1.86 3.56
N SER A 63 19.41 1.25 3.17
CA SER A 63 20.02 0.13 3.88
C SER A 63 21.54 0.20 3.88
N TYR A 64 22.13 -0.47 4.85
CA TYR A 64 23.57 -0.68 4.92
C TYR A 64 23.89 -2.16 5.17
N THR A 65 24.96 -2.62 4.57
CA THR A 65 25.43 -4.00 4.71
C THR A 65 26.59 -4.03 5.68
N ASN A 66 26.44 -4.74 6.80
CA ASN A 66 27.55 -5.10 7.68
C ASN A 66 28.17 -6.39 7.17
N THR A 67 29.40 -6.29 6.69
CA THR A 67 30.21 -7.45 6.34
C THR A 67 31.03 -7.81 7.58
N ASN A 68 30.59 -8.79 8.36
CA ASN A 68 31.46 -9.41 9.34
C ASN A 68 32.35 -10.40 8.59
N THR A 69 33.66 -10.35 8.82
CA THR A 69 34.69 -11.23 8.23
C THR A 69 34.42 -12.73 8.40
N ASN A 70 33.42 -13.12 9.18
CA ASN A 70 32.93 -14.48 9.39
C ASN A 70 31.65 -14.82 8.60
N THR A 71 31.61 -14.58 7.30
CA THR A 71 30.64 -15.15 6.33
C THR A 71 29.17 -14.73 6.43
N ASN A 72 28.75 -13.84 7.32
CA ASN A 72 27.37 -13.37 7.40
C ASN A 72 27.23 -11.89 6.98
N THR A 73 26.82 -11.66 5.74
CA THR A 73 26.36 -10.35 5.27
C THR A 73 24.96 -10.10 5.82
N ASN A 74 24.84 -9.22 6.82
CA ASN A 74 23.55 -8.75 7.31
C ASN A 74 23.24 -7.38 6.72
N THR A 75 22.22 -7.31 5.88
CA THR A 75 21.69 -6.04 5.38
C THR A 75 20.66 -5.51 6.40
N ASN A 76 20.91 -4.32 6.92
CA ASN A 76 20.04 -3.63 7.86
C ASN A 76 19.47 -2.39 7.18
N THR A 77 18.18 -2.11 7.38
CA THR A 77 17.56 -0.86 6.90
C THR A 77 17.91 0.30 7.84
N ILE A 78 18.02 1.51 7.28
CA ILE A 78 18.28 2.76 8.05
C ILE A 78 17.18 3.00 9.09
N GLU A 79 15.95 2.63 8.76
CA GLU A 79 14.81 2.57 9.67
C GLU A 79 14.01 1.31 9.39
N ASN A 80 13.39 0.73 10.42
CA ASN A 80 12.49 -0.41 10.22
C ASN A 80 11.29 0.01 9.34
N PRO A 81 11.03 -0.66 8.21
CA PRO A 81 9.98 -0.27 7.27
C PRO A 81 8.58 -0.22 7.86
N GLN A 82 8.24 -1.12 8.81
CA GLN A 82 6.95 -1.10 9.49
C GLN A 82 6.80 0.14 10.38
N ASN A 83 7.88 0.54 11.09
CA ASN A 83 7.87 1.76 11.90
C ASN A 83 7.74 2.99 11.01
N LEU A 84 8.46 3.03 9.89
CA LEU A 84 8.34 4.11 8.91
C LEU A 84 6.92 4.22 8.37
N MET A 85 6.31 3.10 7.94
CA MET A 85 4.92 3.08 7.48
C MET A 85 3.98 3.65 8.53
N LYS A 86 4.12 3.24 9.80
CA LYS A 86 3.28 3.74 10.88
C LYS A 86 3.46 5.23 11.15
N LYS A 87 4.68 5.75 11.05
CA LYS A 87 4.95 7.20 11.14
C LYS A 87 4.27 7.97 10.01
N ILE A 88 4.37 7.47 8.77
CA ILE A 88 3.73 8.08 7.60
C ILE A 88 2.20 8.08 7.76
N GLU A 89 1.60 6.97 8.22
CA GLU A 89 0.16 6.90 8.49
C GLU A 89 -0.26 7.95 9.51
N ILE A 90 0.41 8.03 10.66
CA ILE A 90 0.09 8.98 11.71
C ILE A 90 0.23 10.43 11.20
N SER A 91 1.30 10.72 10.46
CA SER A 91 1.58 12.09 10.00
C SER A 91 0.67 12.56 8.88
N HIS A 92 0.31 11.68 7.94
CA HIS A 92 -0.35 12.05 6.69
C HIS A 92 -1.76 11.47 6.50
N ILE A 93 -2.19 10.50 7.30
CA ILE A 93 -3.56 9.94 7.25
C ILE A 93 -4.35 10.40 8.50
N ASP A 94 -3.84 10.13 9.70
CA ASP A 94 -4.56 10.35 10.94
C ASP A 94 -4.67 11.84 11.29
N ASN A 95 -3.66 12.66 10.94
CA ASN A 95 -3.60 14.10 11.23
C ASN A 95 -4.25 14.98 10.15
N LEU A 96 -4.78 14.39 9.07
CA LEU A 96 -5.44 15.17 8.03
C LEU A 96 -6.71 15.84 8.56
N GLN A 97 -6.71 17.17 8.56
CA GLN A 97 -7.95 17.94 8.61
C GLN A 97 -8.77 17.57 7.37
N LYS A 98 -10.06 17.26 7.55
CA LYS A 98 -11.01 16.77 6.53
C LYS A 98 -11.13 17.63 5.25
N GLU A 99 -10.44 18.75 5.17
CA GLU A 99 -10.50 19.72 4.06
C GLU A 99 -9.32 19.64 3.09
N SER A 100 -8.35 18.72 3.27
CA SER A 100 -7.24 18.63 2.33
C SER A 100 -7.72 18.10 0.96
N LEU A 101 -7.45 18.88 -0.08
CA LEU A 101 -7.80 18.57 -1.49
C LEU A 101 -7.01 17.38 -2.04
N ALA A 102 -5.98 16.93 -1.35
CA ALA A 102 -5.18 15.75 -1.64
C ALA A 102 -4.89 15.01 -0.33
N SER A 103 -5.01 13.69 -0.33
CA SER A 103 -4.79 12.88 0.88
C SER A 103 -4.11 11.56 0.55
N LEU A 104 -3.15 11.19 1.40
CA LEU A 104 -2.56 9.86 1.40
C LEU A 104 -3.63 8.85 1.82
N GLN A 105 -3.80 7.80 1.02
CA GLN A 105 -4.85 6.79 1.23
C GLN A 105 -4.27 5.46 1.71
N THR A 106 -3.08 5.11 1.24
CA THR A 106 -2.49 3.81 1.50
C THR A 106 -0.99 3.95 1.69
N VAL A 107 -0.50 3.25 2.70
CA VAL A 107 0.91 3.00 2.95
C VAL A 107 1.06 1.50 3.16
N ALA A 108 1.74 0.80 2.29
CA ALA A 108 1.83 -0.66 2.36
C ALA A 108 3.18 -1.17 1.86
N LEU A 109 3.66 -2.28 2.43
CA LEU A 109 4.80 -3.00 1.86
C LEU A 109 4.40 -3.62 0.51
N VAL A 110 5.28 -3.49 -0.47
CA VAL A 110 5.14 -4.21 -1.74
C VAL A 110 5.24 -5.71 -1.48
N LYS A 111 4.37 -6.51 -2.07
CA LYS A 111 4.32 -7.96 -1.86
C LYS A 111 5.69 -8.61 -2.11
N ASN A 112 6.06 -9.53 -1.23
CA ASN A 112 7.33 -10.28 -1.27
C ASN A 112 8.58 -9.40 -1.17
N THR A 113 8.48 -8.20 -0.60
CA THR A 113 9.62 -7.33 -0.31
C THR A 113 9.65 -6.97 1.15
N THR A 114 10.82 -6.55 1.65
CA THR A 114 11.02 -6.20 3.05
C THR A 114 11.32 -4.71 3.26
N ASN A 115 11.65 -3.98 2.18
CA ASN A 115 12.14 -2.60 2.22
C ASN A 115 11.49 -1.68 1.18
N LEU A 116 10.53 -2.19 0.37
CA LEU A 116 9.79 -1.38 -0.59
C LEU A 116 8.42 -1.01 -0.03
N ILE A 117 8.13 0.28 0.04
CA ILE A 117 6.86 0.83 0.53
C ILE A 117 6.13 1.51 -0.62
N GLU A 118 4.91 1.07 -0.90
CA GLU A 118 3.99 1.73 -1.83
C GLU A 118 3.18 2.79 -1.10
N LEU A 119 3.13 3.98 -1.69
CA LEU A 119 2.31 5.11 -1.26
C LEU A 119 1.27 5.40 -2.33
N VAL A 120 0.02 5.65 -1.91
CA VAL A 120 -1.08 6.01 -2.79
C VAL A 120 -1.75 7.29 -2.31
N VAL A 121 -1.75 8.32 -3.14
CA VAL A 121 -2.41 9.61 -2.88
C VAL A 121 -3.60 9.78 -3.80
N HIS A 122 -4.74 10.18 -3.24
CA HIS A 122 -5.93 10.57 -3.98
C HIS A 122 -6.16 12.08 -3.91
N SER A 123 -6.65 12.66 -5.01
CA SER A 123 -7.03 14.08 -5.06
C SER A 123 -8.12 14.35 -6.10
N SER A 124 -8.70 15.53 -6.04
CA SER A 124 -9.63 16.04 -7.04
C SER A 124 -8.96 16.45 -8.36
N SER A 125 -7.64 16.61 -8.40
CA SER A 125 -6.85 16.84 -9.61
C SER A 125 -5.53 16.08 -9.55
N ASN A 126 -5.03 15.71 -10.73
CA ASN A 126 -3.78 14.98 -10.88
C ASN A 126 -2.57 15.80 -10.38
N GLU A 127 -2.55 17.10 -10.69
CA GLU A 127 -1.50 18.02 -10.25
C GLU A 127 -1.38 18.09 -8.73
N LYS A 128 -2.53 18.18 -8.03
CA LYS A 128 -2.56 18.22 -6.56
C LYS A 128 -2.13 16.91 -5.95
N ALA A 129 -2.55 15.78 -6.53
CA ALA A 129 -2.10 14.45 -6.09
C ALA A 129 -0.59 14.29 -6.26
N LEU A 130 -0.04 14.74 -7.40
CA LEU A 130 1.39 14.68 -7.67
C LEU A 130 2.19 15.59 -6.73
N ALA A 131 1.74 16.81 -6.50
CA ALA A 131 2.40 17.74 -5.58
C ALA A 131 2.44 17.20 -4.14
N GLU A 132 1.34 16.63 -3.65
CA GLU A 132 1.29 16.02 -2.31
C GLU A 132 2.19 14.78 -2.24
N MET A 133 2.18 13.90 -3.25
CA MET A 133 3.06 12.75 -3.31
C MET A 133 4.54 13.17 -3.30
N THR A 134 4.90 14.18 -4.08
CA THR A 134 6.27 14.71 -4.12
C THR A 134 6.67 15.25 -2.75
N LYS A 135 5.81 16.02 -2.09
CA LYS A 135 6.06 16.54 -0.75
C LYS A 135 6.31 15.43 0.27
N ILE A 136 5.45 14.41 0.30
CA ILE A 136 5.58 13.27 1.22
C ILE A 136 6.89 12.50 0.96
N THR A 137 7.19 12.22 -0.31
CA THR A 137 8.40 11.48 -0.67
C THR A 137 9.67 12.26 -0.35
N GLU A 138 9.70 13.57 -0.59
CA GLU A 138 10.83 14.44 -0.25
C GLU A 138 11.04 14.54 1.27
N GLU A 139 9.96 14.64 2.05
CA GLU A 139 10.02 14.65 3.51
C GLU A 139 10.68 13.37 4.05
N ILE A 140 10.25 12.21 3.56
CA ILE A 140 10.82 10.90 3.95
C ILE A 140 12.29 10.80 3.55
N ILE A 141 12.63 11.18 2.33
CA ILE A 141 14.00 11.11 1.82
C ILE A 141 14.93 12.03 2.62
N ASN A 142 14.48 13.25 2.95
CA ASN A 142 15.26 14.19 3.74
C ASN A 142 15.46 13.72 5.19
N ASP A 143 14.43 13.18 5.85
CA ASP A 143 14.56 12.59 7.19
C ASP A 143 15.56 11.43 7.19
N HIS A 144 15.47 10.55 6.19
CA HIS A 144 16.39 9.43 6.07
C HIS A 144 17.80 9.84 5.68
N LYS A 145 17.95 10.91 4.91
CA LYS A 145 19.29 11.49 4.62
C LYS A 145 19.99 11.92 5.90
N VAL A 146 19.31 12.62 6.79
CA VAL A 146 19.87 13.01 8.09
C VAL A 146 20.31 11.78 8.90
N LYS A 147 19.51 10.72 8.92
CA LYS A 147 19.86 9.47 9.62
C LYS A 147 21.08 8.78 9.00
N THR A 148 21.13 8.76 7.67
CA THR A 148 22.27 8.20 6.92
C THR A 148 23.55 8.98 7.18
N ASP A 149 23.49 10.32 7.13
CA ASP A 149 24.64 11.19 7.40
C ASP A 149 25.15 11.00 8.86
N ASN A 150 24.24 10.87 9.84
CA ASN A 150 24.59 10.56 11.22
C ASN A 150 25.24 9.17 11.37
N TYR A 151 24.74 8.16 10.64
CA TYR A 151 25.34 6.84 10.60
C TYR A 151 26.77 6.90 10.06
N ILE A 152 26.98 7.57 8.90
CA ILE A 152 28.31 7.76 8.29
C ILE A 152 29.25 8.45 9.27
N ALA A 153 28.84 9.56 9.90
CA ALA A 153 29.65 10.27 10.88
C ALA A 153 30.05 9.40 12.08
N THR A 154 29.13 8.56 12.56
CA THR A 154 29.38 7.63 13.66
C THR A 154 30.41 6.57 13.26
N VAL A 155 30.26 5.99 12.05
CA VAL A 155 31.21 4.99 11.53
C VAL A 155 32.58 5.62 11.29
N GLN A 156 32.64 6.84 10.75
CA GLN A 156 33.87 7.57 10.52
C GLN A 156 34.61 7.83 11.84
N THR A 157 33.89 8.26 12.88
CA THR A 157 34.49 8.46 14.22
C THR A 157 35.09 7.19 14.78
N LYS A 158 34.38 6.04 14.62
CA LYS A 158 34.91 4.72 15.05
C LYS A 158 36.14 4.33 14.26
N LEU A 159 36.12 4.58 12.95
CA LEU A 159 37.25 4.29 12.05
C LEU A 159 38.50 5.09 12.46
N ASP A 160 38.36 6.40 12.70
CA ASP A 160 39.44 7.28 13.09
C ASP A 160 40.05 6.85 14.46
N ASN A 161 39.21 6.48 15.41
CA ASN A 161 39.64 5.94 16.71
C ASN A 161 40.41 4.63 16.57
N LEU A 162 39.93 3.71 15.72
CA LEU A 162 40.64 2.42 15.49
C LEU A 162 41.97 2.62 14.77
N LEU A 163 42.03 3.54 13.81
CA LEU A 163 43.27 3.90 13.11
C LEU A 163 44.29 4.50 14.08
N ALA A 164 43.86 5.38 15.00
CA ALA A 164 44.72 5.94 16.03
C ALA A 164 45.23 4.87 16.99
N GLN A 165 44.37 3.95 17.46
CA GLN A 165 44.73 2.83 18.31
C GLN A 165 45.73 1.89 17.62
N LYS A 166 45.47 1.54 16.34
CA LYS A 166 46.37 0.71 15.53
C LYS A 166 47.74 1.32 15.45
N LYS A 167 47.83 2.64 15.12
CA LYS A 167 49.11 3.37 15.03
C LYS A 167 49.86 3.37 16.37
N GLN A 168 49.15 3.57 17.48
CA GLN A 168 49.74 3.51 18.82
C GLN A 168 50.25 2.10 19.16
N TYR A 169 49.52 1.08 18.78
CA TYR A 169 49.90 -0.31 18.98
C TYR A 169 51.13 -0.68 18.14
N GLU A 170 51.19 -0.26 16.89
CA GLU A 170 52.36 -0.41 16.00
C GLU A 170 53.62 0.23 16.60
N THR A 171 53.46 1.44 17.15
CA THR A 171 54.58 2.19 17.73
C THR A 171 55.11 1.54 18.99
N ASN A 172 54.24 1.09 19.86
CA ASN A 172 54.59 0.44 21.16
C ASN A 172 55.08 -0.99 20.94
N GLY A 173 54.37 -1.78 20.11
CA GLY A 173 54.79 -3.14 19.79
C GLY A 173 56.14 -3.26 19.11
N ALA A 174 56.50 -2.28 18.26
CA ALA A 174 57.82 -2.23 17.69
C ALA A 174 58.95 -2.00 18.72
N LYS A 175 58.59 -1.39 19.87
CA LYS A 175 59.54 -1.24 21.00
C LYS A 175 59.64 -2.52 21.80
N GLU A 176 58.54 -3.23 22.04
CA GLU A 176 58.53 -4.48 22.81
C GLU A 176 59.14 -5.65 22.04
N VAL A 177 58.94 -5.74 20.72
CA VAL A 177 59.57 -6.77 19.87
C VAL A 177 61.10 -6.67 19.84
N LYS A 178 61.65 -5.47 20.03
CA LYS A 178 63.12 -5.30 20.16
C LYS A 178 63.69 -5.82 21.49
N VAL A 179 62.85 -6.01 22.51
CA VAL A 179 63.24 -6.38 23.87
C VAL A 179 63.04 -7.87 24.17
N SER A 180 62.20 -8.60 23.42
CA SER A 180 61.81 -9.97 23.77
C SER A 180 61.82 -10.92 22.59
N VAL A 181 62.96 -11.21 22.02
CA VAL A 181 63.16 -12.40 21.16
C VAL A 181 62.95 -13.72 21.92
N GLU A 182 62.88 -13.66 23.26
CA GLU A 182 62.77 -14.84 24.13
C GLU A 182 61.34 -15.23 24.56
N ASN A 183 60.25 -14.44 24.26
CA ASN A 183 58.91 -14.75 24.67
C ASN A 183 57.93 -14.89 23.52
N PHE A 184 57.86 -16.05 22.91
CA PHE A 184 56.92 -16.45 21.85
C PHE A 184 55.42 -16.15 22.11
N PRO A 185 54.86 -16.20 23.34
CA PRO A 185 53.44 -15.92 23.60
C PRO A 185 53.01 -14.47 23.37
N SER A 186 53.91 -13.49 23.57
CA SER A 186 53.63 -12.05 23.41
C SER A 186 53.56 -11.66 21.94
N PHE A 187 54.34 -12.28 21.07
CA PHE A 187 54.32 -12.04 19.61
C PHE A 187 53.02 -12.56 18.97
N SER A 188 52.51 -13.72 19.40
CA SER A 188 51.25 -14.28 18.92
C SER A 188 50.06 -13.37 19.28
N ARG A 189 49.99 -12.86 20.51
CA ARG A 189 48.91 -11.94 20.95
C ARG A 189 48.97 -10.61 20.23
N TYR A 190 50.12 -10.05 19.96
CA TYR A 190 50.30 -8.82 19.19
C TYR A 190 49.80 -9.00 17.76
N GLY A 191 50.17 -10.07 17.08
CA GLY A 191 49.76 -10.37 15.72
C GLY A 191 48.24 -10.56 15.59
N THR A 192 47.61 -11.28 16.52
CA THR A 192 46.13 -11.46 16.52
C THR A 192 45.41 -10.15 16.74
N THR A 193 45.83 -9.30 17.69
CA THR A 193 45.20 -7.98 17.92
C THR A 193 45.35 -7.05 16.74
N MET A 194 46.49 -7.05 16.06
CA MET A 194 46.73 -6.26 14.86
C MET A 194 45.86 -6.72 13.68
N LEU A 195 45.70 -8.03 13.52
CA LEU A 195 44.83 -8.61 12.50
C LEU A 195 43.37 -8.25 12.75
N ASP A 196 42.89 -8.38 14.00
CA ASP A 196 41.54 -8.04 14.41
C ASP A 196 41.22 -6.56 14.16
N MET A 197 42.14 -5.65 14.53
CA MET A 197 41.99 -4.22 14.26
C MET A 197 41.93 -3.95 12.76
N THR A 198 42.75 -4.62 11.95
CA THR A 198 42.75 -4.44 10.49
C THR A 198 41.45 -4.89 9.89
N ASN A 199 40.93 -6.05 10.29
CA ASN A 199 39.65 -6.56 9.83
C ASN A 199 38.50 -5.61 10.20
N GLN A 200 38.47 -5.11 11.45
CA GLN A 200 37.46 -4.15 11.88
C GLN A 200 37.52 -2.83 11.08
N ILE A 201 38.72 -2.34 10.76
CA ILE A 201 38.91 -1.14 9.92
C ILE A 201 38.35 -1.38 8.52
N GLU A 202 38.61 -2.55 7.93
CA GLU A 202 38.07 -2.90 6.60
C GLU A 202 36.56 -3.03 6.63
N ASP A 203 35.97 -3.70 7.64
CA ASP A 203 34.52 -3.83 7.80
C ASP A 203 33.82 -2.47 7.92
N LEU A 204 34.40 -1.55 8.73
CA LEU A 204 33.86 -0.20 8.86
C LEU A 204 33.95 0.60 7.53
N LYS A 205 35.06 0.49 6.80
CA LYS A 205 35.20 1.14 5.46
C LYS A 205 34.19 0.58 4.48
N LEU A 206 33.99 -0.73 4.47
CA LEU A 206 33.02 -1.39 3.60
C LEU A 206 31.58 -0.96 3.93
N SER A 207 31.22 -0.82 5.23
CA SER A 207 29.87 -0.47 5.65
C SER A 207 29.40 0.90 5.16
N ILE A 208 30.32 1.85 4.94
CA ILE A 208 30.00 3.19 4.40
C ILE A 208 30.37 3.36 2.91
N SER A 209 30.77 2.26 2.26
CA SER A 209 31.08 2.30 0.82
C SER A 209 29.79 2.42 -0.01
N LYS A 210 29.90 3.01 -1.19
CA LYS A 210 28.75 3.21 -2.11
C LYS A 210 28.01 1.93 -2.49
N ASN A 211 28.69 0.79 -2.44
CA ASN A 211 28.09 -0.50 -2.80
C ASN A 211 27.28 -1.12 -1.64
N ASN A 212 27.60 -0.74 -0.41
CA ASN A 212 27.02 -1.33 0.80
C ASN A 212 26.08 -0.38 1.54
N LEU A 213 26.05 0.90 1.12
CA LEU A 213 25.15 1.90 1.67
C LEU A 213 24.21 2.40 0.58
N ILE A 214 22.95 2.04 0.68
CA ILE A 214 21.89 2.45 -0.23
C ILE A 214 21.06 3.53 0.47
N ASN A 215 20.93 4.69 -0.17
CA ASN A 215 20.10 5.77 0.33
C ASN A 215 18.62 5.50 0.02
N THR A 216 17.73 5.98 0.88
CA THR A 216 16.29 5.98 0.59
C THR A 216 16.00 6.80 -0.66
N HIS A 217 15.24 6.23 -1.57
CA HIS A 217 14.89 6.87 -2.83
C HIS A 217 13.55 6.36 -3.38
N VAL A 218 12.98 7.11 -4.32
CA VAL A 218 11.81 6.67 -5.08
C VAL A 218 12.27 5.69 -6.16
N VAL A 219 11.67 4.50 -6.18
CA VAL A 219 11.95 3.48 -7.20
C VAL A 219 11.24 3.84 -8.50
N GLY A 220 12.01 4.08 -9.54
CA GLY A 220 11.47 4.49 -10.83
C GLY A 220 10.91 5.92 -10.83
N LYS A 221 9.65 6.07 -11.28
CA LYS A 221 8.98 7.37 -11.36
C LYS A 221 7.67 7.33 -10.56
N ILE A 222 7.28 8.48 -10.03
CA ILE A 222 5.93 8.67 -9.48
C ILE A 222 4.94 8.48 -10.63
N THR A 223 4.01 7.54 -10.47
CA THR A 223 3.05 7.16 -11.50
C THR A 223 1.74 7.90 -11.27
N SER A 224 1.26 8.60 -12.28
CA SER A 224 -0.04 9.26 -12.27
C SER A 224 -0.87 8.81 -13.46
N ASN A 225 -2.15 8.49 -13.23
CA ASN A 225 -3.09 8.22 -14.30
C ASN A 225 -3.70 9.54 -14.79
N GLN A 226 -3.74 9.74 -16.11
CA GLN A 226 -4.41 10.91 -16.69
C GLN A 226 -5.94 10.83 -16.48
N ASP A 227 -6.49 9.63 -16.46
CA ASP A 227 -7.91 9.40 -16.25
C ASP A 227 -8.24 9.25 -14.75
N PRO A 228 -9.38 9.81 -14.31
CA PRO A 228 -9.81 9.66 -12.92
C PRO A 228 -10.21 8.21 -12.63
N ILE A 229 -9.83 7.71 -11.45
CA ILE A 229 -10.19 6.38 -10.97
C ILE A 229 -11.64 6.28 -10.48
N LYS A 230 -12.27 7.41 -10.15
CA LYS A 230 -13.69 7.53 -9.75
C LYS A 230 -14.31 8.78 -10.35
N PRO A 231 -15.63 8.77 -10.60
CA PRO A 231 -16.52 7.61 -10.58
C PRO A 231 -16.26 6.67 -11.78
N LYS A 232 -16.46 5.36 -11.58
CA LYS A 232 -16.40 4.37 -12.67
C LYS A 232 -17.70 4.45 -13.49
N LYS A 233 -17.77 5.42 -14.42
CA LYS A 233 -18.98 5.77 -15.17
C LYS A 233 -19.66 4.58 -15.84
N SER A 234 -18.91 3.75 -16.56
CA SER A 234 -19.44 2.54 -17.21
C SER A 234 -20.06 1.55 -16.23
N LEU A 235 -19.42 1.34 -15.08
CA LEU A 235 -19.92 0.44 -14.03
C LEU A 235 -21.23 0.97 -13.43
N ILE A 236 -21.31 2.28 -13.14
CA ILE A 236 -22.53 2.92 -12.62
C ILE A 236 -23.69 2.72 -13.58
N VAL A 237 -23.50 2.95 -14.88
CA VAL A 237 -24.54 2.79 -15.90
C VAL A 237 -25.02 1.35 -15.98
N VAL A 238 -24.11 0.38 -16.06
CA VAL A 238 -24.45 -1.05 -16.18
C VAL A 238 -25.19 -1.54 -14.92
N VAL A 239 -24.65 -1.25 -13.73
CA VAL A 239 -25.29 -1.65 -12.46
C VAL A 239 -26.65 -1.00 -12.31
N SER A 240 -26.79 0.29 -12.62
CA SER A 240 -28.08 1.00 -12.52
C SER A 240 -29.11 0.42 -13.48
N PHE A 241 -28.72 0.05 -14.70
CA PHE A 241 -29.61 -0.58 -15.67
C PHE A 241 -30.13 -1.93 -15.16
N VAL A 242 -29.25 -2.82 -14.70
CA VAL A 242 -29.65 -4.13 -14.19
C VAL A 242 -30.53 -4.01 -12.96
N THR A 243 -30.12 -3.16 -11.99
CA THR A 243 -30.90 -2.94 -10.77
C THR A 243 -32.26 -2.34 -11.06
N SER A 244 -32.35 -1.38 -12.01
CA SER A 244 -33.63 -0.76 -12.39
C SER A 244 -34.55 -1.73 -13.12
N LEU A 245 -34.04 -2.66 -13.91
CA LEU A 245 -34.83 -3.73 -14.52
C LEU A 245 -35.48 -4.62 -13.45
N ILE A 246 -34.69 -5.07 -12.47
CA ILE A 246 -35.19 -5.90 -11.37
C ILE A 246 -36.26 -5.14 -10.58
N LEU A 247 -36.00 -3.88 -10.27
CA LEU A 247 -36.95 -3.03 -9.55
C LEU A 247 -38.24 -2.79 -10.37
N ALA A 248 -38.12 -2.58 -11.67
CA ALA A 248 -39.28 -2.40 -12.56
C ALA A 248 -40.17 -3.65 -12.60
N ILE A 249 -39.57 -4.84 -12.68
CA ILE A 249 -40.31 -6.12 -12.62
C ILE A 249 -41.07 -6.24 -11.30
N PHE A 250 -40.37 -5.96 -10.18
CA PHE A 250 -41.02 -5.99 -8.85
C PHE A 250 -42.17 -5.00 -8.77
N LEU A 251 -42.00 -3.77 -9.25
CA LEU A 251 -43.06 -2.77 -9.28
C LEU A 251 -44.25 -3.19 -10.16
N VAL A 252 -44.02 -3.86 -11.26
CA VAL A 252 -45.12 -4.38 -12.12
C VAL A 252 -45.96 -5.41 -11.35
N PHE A 253 -45.33 -6.36 -10.69
CA PHE A 253 -46.06 -7.33 -9.88
C PHE A 253 -46.79 -6.69 -8.69
N PHE A 254 -46.15 -5.73 -8.03
CA PHE A 254 -46.78 -4.99 -6.93
C PHE A 254 -48.01 -4.19 -7.41
N LEU A 255 -47.94 -3.52 -8.55
CA LEU A 255 -49.05 -2.79 -9.15
C LEU A 255 -50.18 -3.74 -9.58
N GLU A 256 -49.86 -4.94 -10.07
CA GLU A 256 -50.91 -5.92 -10.45
C GLU A 256 -51.58 -6.51 -9.21
N PHE A 257 -50.83 -6.78 -8.15
CA PHE A 257 -51.38 -7.21 -6.83
C PHE A 257 -52.37 -6.19 -6.26
N LEU A 258 -51.99 -4.89 -6.26
CA LEU A 258 -52.92 -3.82 -5.79
C LEU A 258 -54.17 -3.68 -6.66
N LYS A 259 -54.10 -4.05 -7.94
CA LYS A 259 -55.25 -3.96 -8.85
C LYS A 259 -56.20 -5.14 -8.74
N GLY A 260 -55.66 -6.35 -8.44
CA GLY A 260 -56.45 -7.55 -8.19
C GLY A 260 -57.37 -7.37 -6.98
N ASN A 261 -56.88 -6.74 -5.94
CA ASN A 261 -57.62 -6.49 -4.69
C ASN A 261 -58.76 -5.44 -4.83
N LYS A 262 -58.84 -4.69 -5.95
CA LYS A 262 -59.90 -3.69 -6.22
C LYS A 262 -61.09 -4.25 -7.01
N ASN A 263 -60.98 -5.46 -7.55
CA ASN A 263 -62.06 -6.09 -8.32
C ASN A 263 -62.90 -7.10 -7.54
N ASP A 264 -62.55 -7.30 -6.27
CA ASP A 264 -63.24 -8.21 -5.34
C ASP A 264 -64.16 -7.46 -4.33
N GLU A 265 -64.33 -6.15 -4.43
CA GLU A 265 -65.38 -5.32 -3.80
C GLU A 265 -66.46 -4.94 -4.82
#